data_fa5a217b7f0f48b16472f4119157b5e6
#
_entry.id   fa5a217b7f0f48b16472f4119157b5e6
#
_cell.length_a   1.000
_cell.length_b   1.000
_cell.length_c   1.000
_cell.angle_alpha   90.00
_cell.angle_beta   90.00
_cell.angle_gamma   90.00
#
_symmetry.space_group_name_H-M   'P 1'
#
loop_
_entity.id
_entity.type
_entity.pdbx_description
1 polymer ?
#
loop_
_entity_poly.entity_id
_entity_poly.type
_entity_poly.pdbx_seq_one_letter_code
_entity_poly.pdbx_strand_id
1 'polypeptide(L)'
;MAAILKSHIKTNSIRIGFVPLVDCAPLILAKEEGFFEAEGLNVDLVREPGWATIRDKIVYGELEAAHALAGLCFGISLGLNVLARHCLTGFLFNANGAAITISNELIKLGVTDNQSLRNFIFSNKNKRQVTFGIPNIVSSHHFLLRQWIQPAGINPEEDVNIIVVPPQLMVSCLESGLIDGYCVGEPFNSLAVSKGAGSVVKESADLSPMHPEKALIVTKDFSDSRREEHLAIIYALIKAAKICDTEDGRSRLSTILSKPQYLGVDEVIIRKSLFTGSDGMKCDDFNVFSRFGVNAPSNSRANKVISQIRNAGLVKNLKDISINSVFREDIYLEALELSKKKQSENESSEILSMI
;
A
#
# COMPACT_ATOMS: atom_id res chain seq x y z
N MET A 1 15.84 44.05 -15.48
CA MET A 1 15.19 44.52 -14.25
C MET A 1 13.77 43.96 -14.24
N ALA A 2 13.59 42.73 -13.70
CA ALA A 2 12.33 42.17 -13.30
C ALA A 2 12.64 40.91 -12.44
N ALA A 3 13.13 41.14 -11.22
CA ALA A 3 13.12 40.11 -10.18
C ALA A 3 11.67 40.05 -9.67
N ILE A 4 10.91 39.12 -10.20
CA ILE A 4 9.59 38.79 -9.66
C ILE A 4 9.82 38.11 -8.32
N LEU A 5 9.44 38.82 -7.26
CA LEU A 5 9.30 38.31 -5.90
C LEU A 5 8.56 36.98 -5.93
N LYS A 6 9.26 35.88 -5.73
CA LYS A 6 8.66 34.67 -5.18
C LYS A 6 8.22 35.03 -3.77
N SER A 7 6.95 35.38 -3.63
CA SER A 7 6.34 35.49 -2.31
C SER A 7 6.53 34.14 -1.61
N HIS A 8 7.35 34.12 -0.55
CA HIS A 8 7.41 33.03 0.38
C HIS A 8 6.07 33.02 1.15
N ILE A 9 5.05 32.45 0.53
CA ILE A 9 3.90 31.97 1.29
C ILE A 9 4.51 30.86 2.16
N LYS A 10 4.55 31.06 3.47
CA LYS A 10 4.74 29.96 4.41
C LYS A 10 3.55 29.04 4.21
N THR A 11 3.69 28.07 3.30
CA THR A 11 2.71 26.98 3.15
C THR A 11 2.71 26.23 4.47
N ASN A 12 1.55 26.11 5.09
CA ASN A 12 1.40 25.19 6.22
C ASN A 12 1.93 23.84 5.80
N SER A 13 2.70 23.17 6.67
CA SER A 13 3.24 21.84 6.40
C SER A 13 2.13 20.89 5.97
N ILE A 14 2.41 20.08 4.94
CA ILE A 14 1.53 19.01 4.48
C ILE A 14 1.92 17.73 5.21
N ARG A 15 1.07 17.28 6.10
CA ARG A 15 1.29 16.04 6.85
C ARG A 15 0.79 14.86 6.03
N ILE A 16 1.71 13.96 5.66
CA ILE A 16 1.38 12.73 4.91
C ILE A 16 1.61 11.54 5.82
N GLY A 17 0.53 10.85 6.18
CA GLY A 17 0.58 9.65 7.01
C GLY A 17 1.05 8.42 6.23
N PHE A 18 1.78 7.51 6.91
CA PHE A 18 2.15 6.21 6.34
C PHE A 18 2.25 5.13 7.42
N VAL A 19 1.96 3.90 7.05
CA VAL A 19 2.25 2.70 7.86
C VAL A 19 3.57 2.11 7.36
N PRO A 20 4.50 1.68 8.26
CA PRO A 20 5.84 1.23 7.90
C PRO A 20 5.82 -0.14 7.19
N LEU A 21 5.63 -0.11 5.90
CA LEU A 21 5.68 -1.23 4.96
C LEU A 21 6.56 -0.84 3.78
N VAL A 22 7.14 -1.82 3.08
CA VAL A 22 8.03 -1.57 1.93
C VAL A 22 7.32 -0.79 0.81
N ASP A 23 6.02 -0.93 0.69
CA ASP A 23 5.21 -0.23 -0.32
C ASP A 23 5.08 1.29 -0.11
N CYS A 24 5.52 1.83 1.05
CA CYS A 24 5.68 3.28 1.22
C CYS A 24 6.94 3.85 0.54
N ALA A 25 7.75 3.02 -0.10
CA ALA A 25 9.02 3.39 -0.72
C ALA A 25 8.97 4.65 -1.60
N PRO A 26 8.01 4.84 -2.52
CA PRO A 26 7.95 6.06 -3.32
C PRO A 26 7.74 7.34 -2.49
N LEU A 27 6.98 7.24 -1.40
CA LEU A 27 6.75 8.37 -0.49
C LEU A 27 8.03 8.76 0.26
N ILE A 28 8.70 7.76 0.82
CA ILE A 28 9.95 7.97 1.56
C ILE A 28 11.05 8.49 0.63
N LEU A 29 11.19 7.89 -0.56
CA LEU A 29 12.20 8.31 -1.53
C LEU A 29 11.95 9.74 -2.01
N ALA A 30 10.69 10.13 -2.26
CA ALA A 30 10.35 11.49 -2.65
C ALA A 30 10.79 12.52 -1.59
N LYS A 31 10.71 12.16 -0.31
CA LYS A 31 11.18 13.01 0.79
C LYS A 31 12.70 13.04 0.90
N GLU A 32 13.37 11.90 0.87
CA GLU A 32 14.84 11.80 1.02
C GLU A 32 15.60 12.40 -0.17
N GLU A 33 15.05 12.33 -1.37
CA GLU A 33 15.63 12.91 -2.60
C GLU A 33 15.22 14.39 -2.82
N GLY A 34 14.45 14.99 -1.90
CA GLY A 34 14.03 16.39 -1.99
C GLY A 34 13.04 16.69 -3.13
N PHE A 35 12.29 15.68 -3.62
CA PHE A 35 11.35 15.90 -4.73
C PHE A 35 10.15 16.76 -4.32
N PHE A 36 9.73 16.70 -3.06
CA PHE A 36 8.69 17.59 -2.54
C PHE A 36 9.18 19.03 -2.45
N GLU A 37 10.37 19.24 -1.92
CA GLU A 37 11.00 20.53 -1.79
C GLU A 37 11.26 21.19 -3.17
N ALA A 38 11.66 20.38 -4.17
CA ALA A 38 11.83 20.85 -5.56
C ALA A 38 10.52 21.36 -6.18
N GLU A 39 9.38 20.87 -5.72
CA GLU A 39 8.05 21.34 -6.11
C GLU A 39 7.52 22.47 -5.21
N GLY A 40 8.33 22.99 -4.28
CA GLY A 40 7.95 24.05 -3.35
C GLY A 40 7.07 23.59 -2.20
N LEU A 41 6.97 22.28 -1.96
CA LEU A 41 6.16 21.71 -0.91
C LEU A 41 6.98 21.51 0.38
N ASN A 42 6.39 21.85 1.51
CA ASN A 42 6.89 21.49 2.83
C ASN A 42 6.10 20.26 3.32
N VAL A 43 6.67 19.06 3.21
CA VAL A 43 6.01 17.79 3.56
C VAL A 43 6.61 17.22 4.83
N ASP A 44 5.73 16.92 5.80
CA ASP A 44 6.07 16.16 7.01
C ASP A 44 5.50 14.75 6.90
N LEU A 45 6.37 13.74 7.01
CA LEU A 45 5.95 12.35 7.01
C LEU A 45 5.59 11.90 8.43
N VAL A 46 4.38 11.41 8.62
CA VAL A 46 3.84 10.98 9.91
C VAL A 46 3.71 9.45 9.92
N ARG A 47 4.57 8.80 10.70
CA ARG A 47 4.56 7.34 10.86
C ARG A 47 3.42 6.93 11.78
N GLU A 48 2.51 6.08 11.27
CA GLU A 48 1.31 5.65 11.97
C GLU A 48 1.36 4.15 12.34
N PRO A 49 0.76 3.75 13.46
CA PRO A 49 0.78 2.36 13.91
C PRO A 49 -0.12 1.44 13.06
N GLY A 50 -1.08 1.98 12.33
CA GLY A 50 -2.00 1.17 11.52
C GLY A 50 -3.04 1.97 10.77
N TRP A 51 -3.85 1.23 10.03
CA TRP A 51 -4.81 1.81 9.08
C TRP A 51 -6.01 2.51 9.76
N ALA A 52 -6.37 2.09 10.97
CA ALA A 52 -7.42 2.76 11.74
C ALA A 52 -7.00 4.20 12.12
N THR A 53 -5.75 4.38 12.54
CA THR A 53 -5.21 5.70 12.88
C THR A 53 -5.14 6.61 11.65
N ILE A 54 -4.66 6.08 10.52
CA ILE A 54 -4.67 6.81 9.22
C ILE A 54 -6.09 7.23 8.85
N ARG A 55 -7.05 6.28 8.90
CA ARG A 55 -8.45 6.54 8.61
C ARG A 55 -8.99 7.71 9.44
N ASP A 56 -8.83 7.62 10.75
CA ASP A 56 -9.40 8.61 11.67
C ASP A 56 -8.72 9.97 11.49
N LYS A 57 -7.41 10.02 11.33
CA LYS A 57 -6.68 11.27 11.12
C LYS A 57 -7.02 11.96 9.77
N ILE A 58 -7.26 11.19 8.70
CA ILE A 58 -7.78 11.74 7.43
C ILE A 58 -9.20 12.29 7.63
N VAL A 59 -10.07 11.54 8.29
CA VAL A 59 -11.47 11.96 8.51
C VAL A 59 -11.55 13.25 9.35
N TYR A 60 -10.73 13.36 10.38
CA TYR A 60 -10.74 14.51 11.28
C TYR A 60 -9.78 15.64 10.85
N GLY A 61 -9.06 15.50 9.74
CA GLY A 61 -8.20 16.55 9.19
C GLY A 61 -6.88 16.75 9.93
N GLU A 62 -6.42 15.71 10.64
CA GLU A 62 -5.09 15.71 11.27
C GLU A 62 -3.97 15.32 10.26
N LEU A 63 -4.34 14.74 9.13
CA LEU A 63 -3.48 14.47 7.98
C LEU A 63 -4.12 15.06 6.73
N GLU A 64 -3.32 15.73 5.90
CA GLU A 64 -3.73 16.25 4.60
C GLU A 64 -3.80 15.15 3.54
N ALA A 65 -2.89 14.17 3.64
CA ALA A 65 -2.82 13.02 2.74
C ALA A 65 -2.32 11.77 3.49
N ALA A 66 -2.47 10.60 2.88
CA ALA A 66 -1.88 9.38 3.41
C ALA A 66 -1.53 8.38 2.30
N HIS A 67 -0.39 7.69 2.49
CA HIS A 67 -0.15 6.39 1.90
C HIS A 67 -1.03 5.38 2.62
N ALA A 68 -2.02 4.81 1.96
CA ALA A 68 -3.01 3.95 2.58
C ALA A 68 -3.51 2.85 1.64
N LEU A 69 -4.25 1.89 2.20
CA LEU A 69 -4.89 0.81 1.42
C LEU A 69 -5.82 1.38 0.36
N ALA A 70 -5.73 0.91 -0.88
CA ALA A 70 -6.60 1.38 -1.97
C ALA A 70 -8.10 1.22 -1.64
N GLY A 71 -8.48 0.14 -0.95
CA GLY A 71 -9.85 -0.09 -0.49
C GLY A 71 -10.31 0.88 0.61
N LEU A 72 -9.38 1.47 1.38
CA LEU A 72 -9.71 2.41 2.45
C LEU A 72 -10.30 3.71 1.90
N CYS A 73 -9.92 4.13 0.68
CA CYS A 73 -10.51 5.28 -0.01
C CYS A 73 -12.04 5.12 -0.18
N PHE A 74 -12.47 3.94 -0.63
CA PHE A 74 -13.90 3.59 -0.68
C PHE A 74 -14.49 3.42 0.73
N GLY A 75 -13.77 2.75 1.63
CA GLY A 75 -14.24 2.48 2.99
C GLY A 75 -14.58 3.76 3.76
N ILE A 76 -13.75 4.78 3.69
CA ILE A 76 -14.01 6.10 4.32
C ILE A 76 -15.18 6.79 3.61
N SER A 77 -15.17 6.82 2.27
CA SER A 77 -16.22 7.50 1.50
C SER A 77 -17.60 6.87 1.72
N LEU A 78 -17.66 5.55 1.97
CA LEU A 78 -18.89 4.80 2.30
C LEU A 78 -19.25 4.83 3.78
N GLY A 79 -18.42 5.39 4.64
CA GLY A 79 -18.65 5.42 6.09
C GLY A 79 -18.53 4.04 6.75
N LEU A 80 -17.66 3.16 6.24
CA LEU A 80 -17.47 1.83 6.83
C LEU A 80 -16.70 1.93 8.15
N ASN A 81 -17.41 1.76 9.28
CA ASN A 81 -16.88 1.87 10.64
C ASN A 81 -16.24 3.23 10.97
N VAL A 82 -16.66 4.29 10.30
CA VAL A 82 -16.19 5.65 10.51
C VAL A 82 -17.23 6.66 9.99
N LEU A 83 -17.15 7.94 10.40
CA LEU A 83 -17.92 9.01 9.78
C LEU A 83 -17.56 9.10 8.28
N ALA A 84 -18.57 9.06 7.42
CA ALA A 84 -18.36 9.16 5.99
C ALA A 84 -17.73 10.52 5.62
N ARG A 85 -16.62 10.50 4.91
CA ARG A 85 -15.99 11.68 4.32
C ARG A 85 -15.54 11.36 2.91
N HIS A 86 -15.91 12.19 1.93
CA HIS A 86 -15.53 11.94 0.55
C HIS A 86 -14.00 11.99 0.40
N CYS A 87 -13.39 10.84 0.19
CA CYS A 87 -11.98 10.67 -0.10
C CYS A 87 -11.78 10.28 -1.56
N LEU A 88 -10.64 10.63 -2.10
CA LEU A 88 -10.26 10.29 -3.47
C LEU A 88 -8.76 9.98 -3.57
N THR A 89 -8.37 9.34 -4.67
CA THR A 89 -6.98 9.11 -5.03
C THR A 89 -6.71 9.50 -6.46
N GLY A 90 -5.63 10.22 -6.69
CA GLY A 90 -5.03 10.51 -8.00
C GLY A 90 -3.77 9.69 -8.27
N PHE A 91 -3.34 8.83 -7.34
CA PHE A 91 -2.09 8.07 -7.48
C PHE A 91 -2.13 6.76 -6.69
N LEU A 92 -1.73 5.66 -7.33
CA LEU A 92 -1.49 4.38 -6.68
C LEU A 92 0.02 4.18 -6.49
N PHE A 93 0.44 3.79 -5.29
CA PHE A 93 1.86 3.65 -4.94
C PHE A 93 2.49 2.41 -5.58
N ASN A 94 1.73 1.31 -5.65
CA ASN A 94 2.24 0.04 -6.13
C ASN A 94 1.12 -0.92 -6.56
N ALA A 95 1.54 -1.98 -7.24
CA ALA A 95 0.76 -3.19 -7.44
C ALA A 95 1.50 -4.38 -6.82
N ASN A 96 0.76 -5.39 -6.38
CA ASN A 96 1.27 -6.59 -5.72
C ASN A 96 1.99 -6.29 -4.38
N GLY A 97 2.99 -7.08 -3.99
CA GLY A 97 3.84 -6.83 -2.80
C GLY A 97 3.30 -7.39 -1.49
N ALA A 98 2.30 -8.25 -1.53
CA ALA A 98 1.76 -8.96 -0.37
C ALA A 98 1.91 -10.48 -0.53
N ALA A 99 1.91 -11.19 0.60
CA ALA A 99 1.93 -12.64 0.61
C ALA A 99 1.12 -13.21 1.78
N ILE A 100 0.77 -14.49 1.67
CA ILE A 100 0.17 -15.28 2.73
C ILE A 100 1.27 -16.09 3.38
N THR A 101 1.49 -15.84 4.66
CA THR A 101 2.44 -16.55 5.52
C THR A 101 1.68 -17.36 6.56
N ILE A 102 2.06 -18.62 6.75
CA ILE A 102 1.53 -19.46 7.82
C ILE A 102 2.63 -19.87 8.80
N SER A 103 2.26 -20.24 10.02
CA SER A 103 3.21 -20.63 11.04
C SER A 103 3.96 -21.92 10.65
N ASN A 104 5.22 -22.02 11.05
CA ASN A 104 6.00 -23.23 10.85
C ASN A 104 5.46 -24.42 11.66
N GLU A 105 4.58 -24.20 12.65
CA GLU A 105 3.83 -25.27 13.30
C GLU A 105 2.82 -25.91 12.33
N LEU A 106 2.05 -25.11 11.59
CA LEU A 106 1.16 -25.63 10.56
C LEU A 106 1.93 -26.35 9.44
N ILE A 107 3.10 -25.82 9.04
CA ILE A 107 3.98 -26.50 8.05
C ILE A 107 4.39 -27.89 8.56
N LYS A 108 4.82 -27.99 9.83
CA LYS A 108 5.20 -29.28 10.46
C LYS A 108 4.02 -30.28 10.54
N LEU A 109 2.80 -29.77 10.56
CA LEU A 109 1.57 -30.57 10.54
C LEU A 109 1.10 -30.91 9.11
N GLY A 110 1.90 -30.58 8.10
CA GLY A 110 1.65 -30.93 6.69
C GLY A 110 0.80 -29.93 5.92
N VAL A 111 0.61 -28.71 6.47
CA VAL A 111 -0.11 -27.63 5.76
C VAL A 111 0.88 -26.85 4.90
N THR A 112 0.78 -26.98 3.57
CA THR A 112 1.67 -26.33 2.60
C THR A 112 0.93 -25.53 1.52
N ASP A 113 -0.39 -25.73 1.42
CA ASP A 113 -1.28 -25.08 0.47
C ASP A 113 -2.73 -24.99 1.03
N ASN A 114 -3.63 -24.41 0.26
CA ASN A 114 -5.03 -24.27 0.66
C ASN A 114 -5.77 -25.62 0.76
N GLN A 115 -5.39 -26.64 0.00
CA GLN A 115 -6.03 -27.95 0.07
C GLN A 115 -5.62 -28.72 1.33
N SER A 116 -4.34 -28.71 1.68
CA SER A 116 -3.83 -29.31 2.92
C SER A 116 -4.33 -28.52 4.14
N LEU A 117 -4.45 -27.18 4.04
CA LEU A 117 -5.11 -26.36 5.06
C LEU A 117 -6.55 -26.79 5.28
N ARG A 118 -7.33 -27.00 4.21
CA ARG A 118 -8.70 -27.50 4.31
C ARG A 118 -8.76 -28.84 5.07
N ASN A 119 -7.92 -29.78 4.66
CA ASN A 119 -7.89 -31.10 5.31
C ASN A 119 -7.55 -30.98 6.80
N PHE A 120 -6.60 -30.13 7.15
CA PHE A 120 -6.25 -29.84 8.55
C PHE A 120 -7.43 -29.25 9.33
N ILE A 121 -8.10 -28.22 8.80
CA ILE A 121 -9.26 -27.57 9.44
C ILE A 121 -10.36 -28.60 9.73
N PHE A 122 -10.78 -29.35 8.72
CA PHE A 122 -11.89 -30.30 8.87
C PHE A 122 -11.56 -31.49 9.79
N SER A 123 -10.31 -31.95 9.81
CA SER A 123 -9.83 -32.97 10.72
C SER A 123 -9.72 -32.50 12.18
N ASN A 124 -9.63 -31.19 12.40
CA ASN A 124 -9.47 -30.60 13.73
C ASN A 124 -10.61 -29.67 14.16
N LYS A 125 -11.73 -29.69 13.45
CA LYS A 125 -12.88 -28.76 13.64
C LYS A 125 -13.36 -28.66 15.10
N ASN A 126 -13.28 -29.75 15.87
CA ASN A 126 -13.70 -29.80 17.26
C ASN A 126 -12.59 -29.49 18.27
N LYS A 127 -11.38 -29.21 17.82
CA LYS A 127 -10.23 -28.96 18.72
C LYS A 127 -9.85 -27.49 18.81
N ARG A 128 -9.69 -26.84 17.69
CA ARG A 128 -9.42 -25.41 17.61
C ARG A 128 -9.75 -24.85 16.22
N GLN A 129 -10.09 -23.60 16.15
CA GLN A 129 -10.27 -22.87 14.90
C GLN A 129 -8.94 -22.22 14.46
N VAL A 130 -8.62 -22.34 13.18
CA VAL A 130 -7.46 -21.67 12.60
C VAL A 130 -7.74 -20.16 12.52
N THR A 131 -6.79 -19.36 12.98
CA THR A 131 -6.92 -17.90 13.04
C THR A 131 -5.93 -17.22 12.09
N PHE A 132 -6.44 -16.36 11.21
CA PHE A 132 -5.64 -15.53 10.30
C PHE A 132 -5.68 -14.05 10.67
N GLY A 133 -4.51 -13.39 10.61
CA GLY A 133 -4.38 -11.95 10.73
C GLY A 133 -4.53 -11.23 9.37
N ILE A 134 -5.25 -10.13 9.36
CA ILE A 134 -5.33 -9.18 8.25
C ILE A 134 -5.13 -7.75 8.77
N PRO A 135 -4.58 -6.81 7.99
CA PRO A 135 -4.33 -5.46 8.51
C PRO A 135 -5.59 -4.58 8.56
N ASN A 136 -6.62 -4.89 7.78
CA ASN A 136 -7.89 -4.16 7.75
C ASN A 136 -8.94 -4.93 6.94
N ILE A 137 -10.23 -4.77 7.27
CA ILE A 137 -11.34 -5.47 6.59
C ILE A 137 -11.53 -5.03 5.12
N VAL A 138 -11.17 -3.80 4.76
CA VAL A 138 -11.24 -3.30 3.36
C VAL A 138 -9.91 -3.41 2.61
N SER A 139 -8.96 -4.20 3.13
CA SER A 139 -7.64 -4.38 2.51
C SER A 139 -7.67 -5.43 1.39
N SER A 140 -6.82 -5.24 0.38
CA SER A 140 -6.46 -6.28 -0.59
C SER A 140 -6.03 -7.58 0.10
N HIS A 141 -5.30 -7.50 1.21
CA HIS A 141 -4.85 -8.64 2.02
C HIS A 141 -6.01 -9.51 2.51
N HIS A 142 -7.11 -8.90 2.98
CA HIS A 142 -8.33 -9.62 3.35
C HIS A 142 -8.92 -10.35 2.14
N PHE A 143 -9.01 -9.66 1.01
CA PHE A 143 -9.61 -10.22 -0.20
C PHE A 143 -8.72 -11.32 -0.81
N LEU A 144 -7.40 -11.17 -0.77
CA LEU A 144 -6.44 -12.18 -1.22
C LEU A 144 -6.48 -13.44 -0.33
N LEU A 145 -6.57 -13.27 0.99
CA LEU A 145 -6.74 -14.41 1.91
C LEU A 145 -8.03 -15.19 1.57
N ARG A 146 -9.15 -14.50 1.39
CA ARG A 146 -10.43 -15.13 0.98
C ARG A 146 -10.29 -15.84 -0.37
N GLN A 147 -9.66 -15.19 -1.34
CA GLN A 147 -9.40 -15.75 -2.67
C GLN A 147 -8.51 -17.00 -2.62
N TRP A 148 -7.64 -17.10 -1.64
CA TRP A 148 -6.80 -18.29 -1.45
C TRP A 148 -7.55 -19.45 -0.80
N ILE A 149 -8.37 -19.19 0.25
CA ILE A 149 -9.03 -20.27 1.01
C ILE A 149 -10.33 -20.76 0.37
N GLN A 150 -11.14 -19.88 -0.21
CA GLN A 150 -12.47 -20.23 -0.74
C GLN A 150 -12.45 -21.29 -1.85
N PRO A 151 -11.50 -21.29 -2.84
CA PRO A 151 -11.45 -22.33 -3.86
C PRO A 151 -11.18 -23.74 -3.34
N ALA A 152 -10.58 -23.86 -2.14
CA ALA A 152 -10.42 -25.14 -1.45
C ALA A 152 -11.71 -25.59 -0.73
N GLY A 153 -12.76 -24.78 -0.71
CA GLY A 153 -14.03 -25.08 0.00
C GLY A 153 -14.00 -24.70 1.48
N ILE A 154 -13.11 -23.78 1.89
CA ILE A 154 -13.08 -23.22 3.24
C ILE A 154 -13.98 -21.98 3.27
N ASN A 155 -15.00 -21.99 4.15
CA ASN A 155 -15.85 -20.82 4.38
C ASN A 155 -15.14 -19.83 5.32
N PRO A 156 -14.79 -18.60 4.85
CA PRO A 156 -14.06 -17.64 5.67
C PRO A 156 -14.85 -17.11 6.88
N GLU A 157 -16.16 -17.26 6.92
CA GLU A 157 -17.03 -16.83 8.03
C GLU A 157 -17.23 -17.91 9.08
N GLU A 158 -17.08 -19.19 8.72
CA GLU A 158 -17.46 -20.32 9.59
C GLU A 158 -16.29 -21.24 9.95
N ASP A 159 -15.37 -21.47 9.02
CA ASP A 159 -14.32 -22.48 9.16
C ASP A 159 -13.01 -21.93 9.71
N VAL A 160 -12.79 -20.62 9.60
CA VAL A 160 -11.59 -19.92 10.10
C VAL A 160 -11.99 -18.67 10.88
N ASN A 161 -11.08 -18.19 11.74
CA ASN A 161 -11.23 -16.90 12.39
C ASN A 161 -10.33 -15.88 11.68
N ILE A 162 -10.89 -14.76 11.20
CA ILE A 162 -10.12 -13.68 10.55
C ILE A 162 -10.18 -12.45 11.44
N ILE A 163 -9.02 -12.02 11.96
CA ILE A 163 -8.91 -10.90 12.89
C ILE A 163 -8.04 -9.77 12.32
N VAL A 164 -8.35 -8.56 12.73
CA VAL A 164 -7.53 -7.39 12.36
C VAL A 164 -6.34 -7.28 13.31
N VAL A 165 -5.14 -7.30 12.72
CA VAL A 165 -3.86 -7.17 13.45
C VAL A 165 -3.04 -6.07 12.77
N PRO A 166 -2.47 -5.10 13.53
CA PRO A 166 -1.52 -4.15 12.97
C PRO A 166 -0.32 -4.86 12.32
N PRO A 167 0.16 -4.41 11.14
CA PRO A 167 1.25 -5.09 10.43
C PRO A 167 2.47 -5.39 11.28
N GLN A 168 2.89 -4.45 12.13
CA GLN A 168 4.07 -4.59 12.98
C GLN A 168 3.94 -5.68 14.05
N LEU A 169 2.72 -6.11 14.37
CA LEU A 169 2.45 -7.15 15.35
C LEU A 169 2.24 -8.53 14.72
N MET A 170 2.15 -8.64 13.38
CA MET A 170 1.84 -9.90 12.67
C MET A 170 2.84 -11.01 13.04
N VAL A 171 4.14 -10.72 12.99
CA VAL A 171 5.19 -11.71 13.26
C VAL A 171 5.16 -12.14 14.73
N SER A 172 5.05 -11.22 15.68
CA SER A 172 4.97 -11.56 17.11
C SER A 172 3.70 -12.33 17.47
N CYS A 173 2.57 -12.02 16.85
CA CYS A 173 1.35 -12.79 17.01
C CYS A 173 1.48 -14.22 16.45
N LEU A 174 2.21 -14.38 15.32
CA LEU A 174 2.51 -15.68 14.74
C LEU A 174 3.45 -16.50 15.64
N GLU A 175 4.53 -15.88 16.15
CA GLU A 175 5.51 -16.50 17.07
C GLU A 175 4.86 -16.97 18.38
N SER A 176 3.90 -16.21 18.90
CA SER A 176 3.16 -16.54 20.13
C SER A 176 1.98 -17.51 19.94
N GLY A 177 1.66 -17.88 18.70
CA GLY A 177 0.52 -18.75 18.39
C GLY A 177 -0.84 -18.08 18.58
N LEU A 178 -0.90 -16.74 18.67
CA LEU A 178 -2.17 -15.99 18.67
C LEU A 178 -2.85 -16.02 17.31
N ILE A 179 -2.09 -16.13 16.24
CA ILE A 179 -2.57 -16.38 14.87
C ILE A 179 -1.79 -17.54 14.26
N ASP A 180 -2.41 -18.25 13.35
CA ASP A 180 -1.83 -19.38 12.62
C ASP A 180 -1.21 -18.98 11.29
N GLY A 181 -1.60 -17.82 10.79
CA GLY A 181 -1.10 -17.23 9.56
C GLY A 181 -1.64 -15.82 9.37
N TYR A 182 -1.20 -15.18 8.31
CA TYR A 182 -1.68 -13.85 7.95
C TYR A 182 -1.49 -13.57 6.46
N CYS A 183 -2.17 -12.56 5.96
CA CYS A 183 -1.86 -11.92 4.70
C CYS A 183 -1.47 -10.46 4.94
N VAL A 184 -0.27 -10.06 4.53
CA VAL A 184 0.25 -8.70 4.74
C VAL A 184 1.31 -8.35 3.69
N GLY A 185 1.58 -7.04 3.53
CA GLY A 185 2.70 -6.55 2.71
C GLY A 185 4.06 -6.74 3.38
N GLU A 186 5.14 -6.59 2.60
CA GLU A 186 6.50 -6.63 3.11
C GLU A 186 6.82 -5.44 4.03
N PRO A 187 7.76 -5.61 5.00
CA PRO A 187 8.76 -6.67 5.14
C PRO A 187 8.34 -7.85 6.06
N PHE A 188 7.09 -7.96 6.48
CA PHE A 188 6.70 -8.87 7.55
C PHE A 188 6.68 -10.35 7.14
N ASN A 189 6.53 -10.67 5.84
CA ASN A 189 6.67 -12.03 5.35
C ASN A 189 8.15 -12.45 5.37
N SER A 190 9.03 -11.64 4.79
CA SER A 190 10.49 -11.87 4.82
C SER A 190 11.03 -11.92 6.26
N LEU A 191 10.49 -11.11 7.17
CA LEU A 191 10.87 -11.11 8.58
C LEU A 191 10.46 -12.42 9.28
N ALA A 192 9.25 -12.92 9.05
CA ALA A 192 8.79 -14.19 9.62
C ALA A 192 9.63 -15.37 9.14
N VAL A 193 9.95 -15.40 7.84
CA VAL A 193 10.83 -16.42 7.25
C VAL A 193 12.24 -16.35 7.86
N SER A 194 12.80 -15.14 7.97
CA SER A 194 14.13 -14.93 8.54
C SER A 194 14.23 -15.37 10.01
N LYS A 195 13.15 -15.20 10.78
CA LYS A 195 13.07 -15.64 12.19
C LYS A 195 12.72 -17.12 12.35
N GLY A 196 12.39 -17.83 11.27
CA GLY A 196 11.90 -19.20 11.33
C GLY A 196 10.52 -19.32 11.98
N ALA A 197 9.75 -18.23 12.07
CA ALA A 197 8.41 -18.21 12.64
C ALA A 197 7.34 -18.72 11.67
N GLY A 198 7.52 -18.49 10.38
CA GLY A 198 6.56 -18.88 9.36
C GLY A 198 7.18 -19.08 7.98
N SER A 199 6.37 -19.59 7.07
CA SER A 199 6.71 -19.81 5.67
C SER A 199 5.66 -19.17 4.77
N VAL A 200 6.10 -18.57 3.68
CA VAL A 200 5.21 -18.06 2.63
C VAL A 200 4.63 -19.23 1.86
N VAL A 201 3.32 -19.28 1.75
CA VAL A 201 2.61 -20.34 1.01
C VAL A 201 1.95 -19.84 -0.27
N LYS A 202 1.77 -18.51 -0.39
CA LYS A 202 1.20 -17.92 -1.62
C LYS A 202 1.53 -16.44 -1.73
N GLU A 203 2.00 -16.02 -2.89
CA GLU A 203 2.21 -14.62 -3.21
C GLU A 203 0.96 -13.99 -3.83
N SER A 204 0.78 -12.69 -3.61
CA SER A 204 -0.36 -11.94 -4.12
C SER A 204 -0.40 -11.84 -5.63
N ALA A 205 0.77 -11.79 -6.27
CA ALA A 205 0.91 -11.76 -7.72
C ALA A 205 0.31 -13.00 -8.40
N ASP A 206 0.40 -14.18 -7.76
CA ASP A 206 -0.21 -15.41 -8.26
C ASP A 206 -1.72 -15.46 -8.11
N LEU A 207 -2.24 -14.84 -7.04
CA LEU A 207 -3.69 -14.82 -6.77
C LEU A 207 -4.41 -13.77 -7.58
N SER A 208 -3.82 -12.60 -7.71
CA SER A 208 -4.46 -11.44 -8.34
C SER A 208 -3.41 -10.54 -8.99
N PRO A 209 -2.83 -10.96 -10.15
CA PRO A 209 -1.76 -10.21 -10.81
C PRO A 209 -2.10 -8.72 -10.97
N MET A 210 -1.14 -7.85 -10.69
CA MET A 210 -1.25 -6.40 -10.82
C MET A 210 -2.43 -5.78 -10.06
N HIS A 211 -2.83 -6.39 -8.92
CA HIS A 211 -3.86 -5.77 -8.07
C HIS A 211 -3.32 -4.47 -7.46
N PRO A 212 -4.15 -3.41 -7.40
CA PRO A 212 -3.77 -2.17 -6.73
C PRO A 212 -3.64 -2.42 -5.22
N GLU A 213 -2.54 -1.99 -4.63
CA GLU A 213 -2.28 -2.24 -3.22
C GLU A 213 -2.45 -0.98 -2.39
N LYS A 214 -1.63 0.04 -2.61
CA LYS A 214 -1.68 1.30 -1.87
C LYS A 214 -2.04 2.49 -2.77
N ALA A 215 -2.70 3.47 -2.16
CA ALA A 215 -3.16 4.69 -2.80
C ALA A 215 -2.77 5.93 -2.00
N LEU A 216 -2.52 7.03 -2.67
CA LEU A 216 -2.46 8.36 -2.06
C LEU A 216 -3.89 8.80 -1.77
N ILE A 217 -4.32 8.69 -0.52
CA ILE A 217 -5.66 9.14 -0.12
C ILE A 217 -5.60 10.59 0.33
N VAL A 218 -6.50 11.39 -0.22
CA VAL A 218 -6.79 12.76 0.22
C VAL A 218 -8.30 12.93 0.36
N THR A 219 -8.74 13.93 1.14
CA THR A 219 -10.14 14.33 1.13
C THR A 219 -10.47 15.12 -0.14
N LYS A 220 -11.73 15.10 -0.57
CA LYS A 220 -12.20 15.94 -1.69
C LYS A 220 -11.92 17.43 -1.40
N ASP A 221 -12.16 17.88 -0.16
CA ASP A 221 -11.93 19.26 0.26
C ASP A 221 -10.46 19.68 0.07
N PHE A 222 -9.50 18.82 0.45
CA PHE A 222 -8.07 19.08 0.20
C PHE A 222 -7.78 19.13 -1.30
N SER A 223 -8.27 18.17 -2.08
CA SER A 223 -8.03 18.11 -3.52
C SER A 223 -8.58 19.33 -4.26
N ASP A 224 -9.73 19.86 -3.84
CA ASP A 224 -10.36 21.02 -4.48
C ASP A 224 -9.72 22.34 -4.03
N SER A 225 -9.46 22.51 -2.74
CA SER A 225 -8.95 23.79 -2.18
C SER A 225 -7.43 23.96 -2.35
N ARG A 226 -6.67 22.84 -2.47
CA ARG A 226 -5.20 22.81 -2.58
C ARG A 226 -4.79 22.03 -3.82
N ARG A 227 -5.44 22.31 -4.97
CA ARG A 227 -5.27 21.55 -6.21
C ARG A 227 -3.82 21.51 -6.69
N GLU A 228 -3.14 22.64 -6.69
CA GLU A 228 -1.76 22.75 -7.16
C GLU A 228 -0.81 21.91 -6.30
N GLU A 229 -0.98 21.93 -4.98
CA GLU A 229 -0.18 21.12 -4.06
C GLU A 229 -0.47 19.63 -4.22
N HIS A 230 -1.75 19.25 -4.43
CA HIS A 230 -2.12 17.86 -4.69
C HIS A 230 -1.46 17.34 -5.97
N LEU A 231 -1.47 18.11 -7.06
CA LEU A 231 -0.80 17.76 -8.30
C LEU A 231 0.73 17.68 -8.13
N ALA A 232 1.32 18.62 -7.38
CA ALA A 232 2.75 18.63 -7.10
C ALA A 232 3.19 17.41 -6.26
N ILE A 233 2.38 16.99 -5.28
CA ILE A 233 2.62 15.74 -4.53
C ILE A 233 2.64 14.55 -5.50
N ILE A 234 1.63 14.42 -6.36
CA ILE A 234 1.53 13.29 -7.31
C ILE A 234 2.73 13.32 -8.27
N TYR A 235 3.13 14.49 -8.74
CA TYR A 235 4.29 14.62 -9.61
C TYR A 235 5.58 14.14 -8.95
N ALA A 236 5.84 14.56 -7.71
CA ALA A 236 6.99 14.10 -6.92
C ALA A 236 6.97 12.57 -6.73
N LEU A 237 5.80 11.99 -6.45
CA LEU A 237 5.62 10.56 -6.29
C LEU A 237 5.82 9.78 -7.60
N ILE A 238 5.41 10.31 -8.75
CA ILE A 238 5.67 9.70 -10.07
C ILE A 238 7.18 9.58 -10.33
N LYS A 239 7.95 10.64 -9.99
CA LYS A 239 9.42 10.61 -10.10
C LYS A 239 10.03 9.55 -9.21
N ALA A 240 9.65 9.54 -7.94
CA ALA A 240 10.14 8.58 -6.96
C ALA A 240 9.79 7.13 -7.32
N ALA A 241 8.55 6.87 -7.74
CA ALA A 241 8.09 5.53 -8.11
C ALA A 241 8.91 4.93 -9.27
N LYS A 242 9.30 5.74 -10.25
CA LYS A 242 10.17 5.29 -11.36
C LYS A 242 11.53 4.81 -10.84
N ILE A 243 12.12 5.52 -9.89
CA ILE A 243 13.42 5.16 -9.29
C ILE A 243 13.26 3.89 -8.46
N CYS A 244 12.16 3.72 -7.72
CA CYS A 244 11.88 2.52 -6.92
C CYS A 244 11.85 1.23 -7.74
N ASP A 245 11.61 1.29 -9.04
CA ASP A 245 11.62 0.12 -9.93
C ASP A 245 12.98 -0.15 -10.61
N THR A 246 13.99 0.68 -10.35
CA THR A 246 15.36 0.44 -10.83
C THR A 246 16.16 -0.39 -9.81
N GLU A 247 17.17 -1.12 -10.28
CA GLU A 247 18.04 -1.90 -9.39
C GLU A 247 18.81 -1.01 -8.41
N ASP A 248 19.38 0.09 -8.90
CA ASP A 248 20.05 1.10 -8.07
C ASP A 248 19.09 1.73 -7.05
N GLY A 249 17.88 2.11 -7.49
CA GLY A 249 16.86 2.64 -6.61
C GLY A 249 16.49 1.66 -5.49
N ARG A 250 16.24 0.39 -5.80
CA ARG A 250 15.94 -0.65 -4.81
C ARG A 250 17.12 -0.88 -3.85
N SER A 251 18.35 -0.81 -4.34
CA SER A 251 19.55 -0.92 -3.49
C SER A 251 19.62 0.22 -2.47
N ARG A 252 19.44 1.47 -2.91
CA ARG A 252 19.40 2.64 -2.01
C ARG A 252 18.21 2.59 -1.04
N LEU A 253 17.06 2.13 -1.52
CA LEU A 253 15.86 1.98 -0.68
C LEU A 253 16.07 0.99 0.46
N SER A 254 16.84 -0.08 0.28
CA SER A 254 17.09 -1.04 1.38
C SER A 254 17.75 -0.35 2.59
N THR A 255 18.70 0.53 2.34
CA THR A 255 19.38 1.33 3.39
C THR A 255 18.45 2.44 3.93
N ILE A 256 17.72 3.15 3.06
CA ILE A 256 16.85 4.25 3.49
C ILE A 256 15.71 3.73 4.37
N LEU A 257 15.00 2.70 3.92
CA LEU A 257 13.85 2.16 4.63
C LEU A 257 14.22 1.47 5.96
N SER A 258 15.47 0.99 6.11
CA SER A 258 15.93 0.38 7.36
C SER A 258 16.04 1.38 8.53
N LYS A 259 16.13 2.69 8.25
CA LYS A 259 16.22 3.73 9.28
C LYS A 259 15.07 3.64 10.28
N PRO A 260 15.31 3.87 11.59
CA PRO A 260 14.29 3.76 12.64
C PRO A 260 13.06 4.63 12.44
N GLN A 261 13.21 5.81 11.83
CA GLN A 261 12.08 6.73 11.54
C GLN A 261 11.13 6.19 10.46
N TYR A 262 11.59 5.23 9.63
CA TYR A 262 10.78 4.62 8.57
C TYR A 262 10.28 3.24 8.99
N LEU A 263 10.91 2.16 8.53
CA LEU A 263 10.48 0.82 8.91
C LEU A 263 11.14 0.32 10.19
N GLY A 264 12.42 0.64 10.42
CA GLY A 264 13.18 0.17 11.58
C GLY A 264 13.41 -1.34 11.56
N VAL A 265 13.51 -1.93 10.36
CA VAL A 265 13.79 -3.36 10.13
C VAL A 265 15.16 -3.49 9.50
N ASP A 266 15.86 -4.57 9.80
CA ASP A 266 17.19 -4.85 9.27
C ASP A 266 17.25 -4.71 7.75
N GLU A 267 18.30 -4.04 7.24
CA GLU A 267 18.49 -3.78 5.83
C GLU A 267 18.47 -5.04 4.97
N VAL A 268 19.03 -6.16 5.49
CA VAL A 268 19.06 -7.45 4.76
C VAL A 268 17.64 -7.98 4.55
N ILE A 269 16.74 -7.79 5.50
CA ILE A 269 15.33 -8.19 5.38
C ILE A 269 14.61 -7.32 4.34
N ILE A 270 14.83 -6.00 4.39
CA ILE A 270 14.25 -5.08 3.42
C ILE A 270 14.78 -5.37 2.02
N ARG A 271 16.07 -5.64 1.89
CA ARG A 271 16.67 -6.01 0.61
C ARG A 271 16.03 -7.27 0.03
N LYS A 272 15.79 -8.31 0.83
CA LYS A 272 15.06 -9.51 0.41
C LYS A 272 13.65 -9.19 -0.09
N SER A 273 12.94 -8.30 0.61
CA SER A 273 11.60 -7.85 0.23
C SER A 273 11.55 -7.08 -1.10
N LEU A 274 12.64 -6.45 -1.50
CA LEU A 274 12.73 -5.65 -2.73
C LEU A 274 13.23 -6.42 -3.94
N PHE A 275 14.16 -7.37 -3.74
CA PHE A 275 14.86 -8.02 -4.85
C PHE A 275 14.49 -9.48 -5.10
N THR A 276 14.10 -10.23 -4.06
CA THR A 276 13.99 -11.69 -4.15
C THR A 276 12.63 -12.22 -3.72
N GLY A 277 11.64 -11.39 -3.57
CA GLY A 277 10.37 -11.82 -2.99
C GLY A 277 10.55 -12.42 -1.59
N SER A 278 9.48 -12.94 -1.02
CA SER A 278 9.46 -13.48 0.34
C SER A 278 10.14 -14.86 0.48
N ASP A 279 10.26 -15.61 -0.59
CA ASP A 279 10.83 -16.97 -0.65
C ASP A 279 12.30 -17.03 -1.13
N GLY A 280 12.89 -15.89 -1.42
CA GLY A 280 14.26 -15.78 -1.92
C GLY A 280 14.40 -15.93 -3.43
N MET A 281 13.30 -16.12 -4.17
CA MET A 281 13.32 -16.15 -5.63
C MET A 281 13.26 -14.72 -6.18
N LYS A 282 14.02 -14.45 -7.24
CA LYS A 282 13.97 -13.17 -7.94
C LYS A 282 12.60 -13.02 -8.60
N CYS A 283 11.78 -12.15 -8.04
CA CYS A 283 10.47 -11.83 -8.58
C CYS A 283 10.44 -10.35 -8.97
N ASP A 284 10.64 -10.05 -10.24
CA ASP A 284 10.63 -8.68 -10.74
C ASP A 284 9.26 -8.01 -10.59
N ASP A 285 8.18 -8.80 -10.49
CA ASP A 285 6.80 -8.34 -10.38
C ASP A 285 6.18 -8.55 -8.99
N PHE A 286 6.95 -8.98 -8.00
CA PHE A 286 6.46 -9.16 -6.63
C PHE A 286 5.99 -7.83 -6.03
N ASN A 287 6.76 -6.74 -6.18
CA ASN A 287 6.33 -5.39 -5.83
C ASN A 287 6.67 -4.43 -6.97
N VAL A 288 5.64 -3.92 -7.64
CA VAL A 288 5.77 -3.05 -8.82
C VAL A 288 5.38 -1.64 -8.43
N PHE A 289 6.32 -0.69 -8.51
CA PHE A 289 6.11 0.69 -8.10
C PHE A 289 5.70 1.64 -9.23
N SER A 290 6.11 1.35 -10.48
CA SER A 290 5.88 2.28 -11.60
C SER A 290 5.63 1.57 -12.93
N ARG A 291 6.28 0.44 -13.17
CA ARG A 291 6.16 -0.30 -14.43
C ARG A 291 4.69 -0.63 -14.75
N PHE A 292 4.39 -0.85 -16.02
CA PHE A 292 3.05 -1.26 -16.49
C PHE A 292 1.91 -0.28 -16.16
N GLY A 293 2.25 1.00 -15.90
CA GLY A 293 1.26 2.03 -15.60
C GLY A 293 0.49 1.80 -14.30
N VAL A 294 1.11 1.15 -13.30
CA VAL A 294 0.44 0.79 -12.03
C VAL A 294 -0.03 1.99 -11.23
N ASN A 295 0.57 3.16 -11.44
CA ASN A 295 0.26 4.37 -10.67
C ASN A 295 -1.07 5.04 -11.06
N ALA A 296 -1.62 4.76 -12.24
CA ALA A 296 -2.89 5.33 -12.66
C ALA A 296 -4.08 4.71 -11.91
N PRO A 297 -4.92 5.49 -11.21
CA PRO A 297 -6.14 4.99 -10.57
C PRO A 297 -7.27 4.84 -11.60
N SER A 298 -7.09 3.91 -12.54
CA SER A 298 -8.03 3.67 -13.64
C SER A 298 -9.36 3.09 -13.16
N ASN A 299 -10.40 3.24 -13.99
CA ASN A 299 -11.72 2.66 -13.76
C ASN A 299 -11.68 1.14 -13.58
N SER A 300 -10.80 0.44 -14.30
CA SER A 300 -10.63 -1.01 -14.17
C SER A 300 -10.11 -1.38 -12.77
N ARG A 301 -9.12 -0.65 -12.26
CA ARG A 301 -8.59 -0.86 -10.91
C ARG A 301 -9.60 -0.51 -9.83
N ALA A 302 -10.33 0.59 -10.00
CA ALA A 302 -11.41 0.97 -9.10
C ALA A 302 -12.51 -0.10 -9.02
N ASN A 303 -12.95 -0.61 -10.18
CA ASN A 303 -13.93 -1.70 -10.26
C ASN A 303 -13.45 -2.98 -9.57
N LYS A 304 -12.16 -3.32 -9.70
CA LYS A 304 -11.57 -4.48 -9.01
C LYS A 304 -11.69 -4.32 -7.50
N VAL A 305 -11.28 -3.18 -6.94
CA VAL A 305 -11.33 -2.90 -5.50
C VAL A 305 -12.76 -2.91 -4.97
N ILE A 306 -13.68 -2.20 -5.61
CA ILE A 306 -15.07 -2.13 -5.11
C ILE A 306 -15.81 -3.46 -5.23
N SER A 307 -15.49 -4.26 -6.26
CA SER A 307 -16.06 -5.61 -6.40
C SER A 307 -15.57 -6.53 -5.28
N GLN A 308 -14.32 -6.43 -4.87
CA GLN A 308 -13.78 -7.19 -3.74
C GLN A 308 -14.47 -6.81 -2.42
N ILE A 309 -14.68 -5.51 -2.17
CA ILE A 309 -15.42 -5.01 -1.00
C ILE A 309 -16.85 -5.58 -0.98
N ARG A 310 -17.52 -5.59 -2.14
CA ARG A 310 -18.88 -6.16 -2.29
C ARG A 310 -18.90 -7.66 -2.07
N ASN A 311 -17.98 -8.41 -2.69
CA ASN A 311 -17.91 -9.86 -2.59
C ASN A 311 -17.56 -10.32 -1.18
N ALA A 312 -16.89 -9.50 -0.39
CA ALA A 312 -16.66 -9.73 1.04
C ALA A 312 -17.87 -9.38 1.93
N GLY A 313 -19.01 -8.99 1.34
CA GLY A 313 -20.24 -8.66 2.10
C GLY A 313 -20.18 -7.36 2.89
N LEU A 314 -19.13 -6.54 2.71
CA LEU A 314 -18.94 -5.32 3.50
C LEU A 314 -19.88 -4.19 3.10
N VAL A 315 -20.47 -4.24 1.92
CA VAL A 315 -21.42 -3.26 1.39
C VAL A 315 -22.56 -3.96 0.66
N LYS A 316 -23.80 -3.68 1.06
CA LYS A 316 -25.01 -4.24 0.42
C LYS A 316 -25.49 -3.41 -0.78
N ASN A 317 -25.39 -2.09 -0.71
CA ASN A 317 -25.82 -1.15 -1.75
C ASN A 317 -24.74 -0.09 -2.02
N LEU A 318 -24.33 0.01 -3.28
CA LEU A 318 -23.33 1.01 -3.73
C LEU A 318 -23.98 2.23 -4.41
N LYS A 319 -25.28 2.46 -4.20
CA LYS A 319 -26.01 3.51 -4.94
C LYS A 319 -25.50 4.93 -4.72
N ASP A 320 -24.68 5.16 -3.71
CA ASP A 320 -24.34 6.49 -3.22
C ASP A 320 -22.94 7.01 -3.62
N ILE A 321 -22.09 6.19 -4.27
CA ILE A 321 -20.74 6.63 -4.67
C ILE A 321 -20.42 6.24 -6.12
N SER A 322 -20.14 7.25 -6.93
CA SER A 322 -19.55 7.05 -8.25
C SER A 322 -18.08 6.60 -8.09
N ILE A 323 -17.72 5.49 -8.72
CA ILE A 323 -16.36 4.96 -8.73
C ILE A 323 -15.37 6.02 -9.21
N ASN A 324 -15.76 6.79 -10.24
CA ASN A 324 -14.95 7.85 -10.84
C ASN A 324 -14.79 9.09 -9.92
N SER A 325 -15.58 9.22 -8.86
CA SER A 325 -15.39 10.28 -7.88
C SER A 325 -14.35 9.91 -6.81
N VAL A 326 -13.99 8.62 -6.70
CA VAL A 326 -13.04 8.10 -5.73
C VAL A 326 -11.68 7.82 -6.38
N PHE A 327 -11.65 7.10 -7.49
CA PHE A 327 -10.44 6.88 -8.28
C PHE A 327 -10.41 7.89 -9.43
N ARG A 328 -9.52 8.87 -9.35
CA ARG A 328 -9.46 10.06 -10.20
C ARG A 328 -8.29 9.97 -11.15
N GLU A 329 -8.47 9.17 -12.22
CA GLU A 329 -7.47 9.02 -13.28
C GLU A 329 -7.19 10.36 -13.99
N ASP A 330 -8.19 11.24 -14.08
CA ASP A 330 -8.05 12.59 -14.62
C ASP A 330 -7.01 13.44 -13.83
N ILE A 331 -6.98 13.33 -12.49
CA ILE A 331 -5.97 14.00 -11.66
C ILE A 331 -4.57 13.44 -11.91
N TYR A 332 -4.46 12.12 -12.07
CA TYR A 332 -3.19 11.49 -12.43
C TYR A 332 -2.65 11.98 -13.77
N LEU A 333 -3.53 12.02 -14.77
CA LEU A 333 -3.17 12.47 -16.12
C LEU A 333 -2.73 13.94 -16.13
N GLU A 334 -3.44 14.81 -15.40
CA GLU A 334 -3.06 16.22 -15.24
C GLU A 334 -1.68 16.36 -14.61
N ALA A 335 -1.37 15.61 -13.54
CA ALA A 335 -0.06 15.61 -12.91
C ALA A 335 1.04 15.06 -13.85
N LEU A 336 0.71 14.07 -14.68
CA LEU A 336 1.63 13.49 -15.65
C LEU A 336 1.95 14.47 -16.80
N GLU A 337 0.99 15.28 -17.22
CA GLU A 337 1.20 16.34 -18.22
C GLU A 337 2.13 17.46 -17.68
N LEU A 338 1.93 17.87 -16.42
CA LEU A 338 2.85 18.79 -15.75
C LEU A 338 4.27 18.23 -15.68
N SER A 339 4.41 16.92 -15.47
CA SER A 339 5.70 16.23 -15.50
C SER A 339 6.42 16.40 -16.82
N LYS A 340 5.73 16.15 -17.94
CA LYS A 340 6.30 16.25 -19.29
C LYS A 340 6.70 17.68 -19.64
N LYS A 341 5.86 18.65 -19.28
CA LYS A 341 6.11 20.06 -19.53
C LYS A 341 7.37 20.55 -18.82
N LYS A 342 7.53 20.25 -17.53
CA LYS A 342 8.71 20.62 -16.74
C LYS A 342 9.99 19.96 -17.24
N GLN A 343 9.93 18.70 -17.71
CA GLN A 343 11.09 18.03 -18.31
C GLN A 343 11.55 18.75 -19.58
N SER A 344 10.64 19.11 -20.49
CA SER A 344 10.97 19.82 -21.71
C SER A 344 11.53 21.23 -21.45
N GLU A 345 11.06 21.93 -20.42
CA GLU A 345 11.57 23.23 -20.01
C GLU A 345 13.00 23.15 -19.45
N ASN A 346 13.30 22.12 -18.65
CA ASN A 346 14.64 21.88 -18.11
C ASN A 346 15.65 21.53 -19.22
N GLU A 347 15.31 20.61 -20.13
CA GLU A 347 16.16 20.27 -21.28
C GLU A 347 16.44 21.48 -22.15
N SER A 348 15.44 22.33 -22.38
CA SER A 348 15.61 23.56 -23.15
C SER A 348 16.52 24.60 -22.45
N SER A 349 16.46 24.69 -21.12
CA SER A 349 17.30 25.60 -20.34
C SER A 349 18.75 25.09 -20.22
N GLU A 350 18.97 23.78 -20.15
CA GLU A 350 20.32 23.18 -20.18
C GLU A 350 21.00 23.43 -21.54
N ILE A 351 20.28 23.25 -22.65
CA ILE A 351 20.82 23.55 -23.99
C ILE A 351 21.18 25.04 -24.14
N LEU A 352 20.31 25.93 -23.62
CA LEU A 352 20.59 27.38 -23.64
C LEU A 352 21.76 27.80 -22.75
N SER A 353 22.07 27.04 -21.69
CA SER A 353 23.24 27.31 -20.83
C SER A 353 24.57 26.78 -21.39
N MET A 354 24.53 25.93 -22.41
CA MET A 354 25.70 25.35 -23.09
C MET A 354 26.11 26.16 -24.36
N ILE A 355 25.30 27.15 -24.76
CA ILE A 355 25.56 28.09 -25.85
C ILE A 355 26.04 29.44 -25.27
#